data_4f120a9509b5dbb5f9f7f4928b1bdfd3
#
_entry.id   4f120a9509b5dbb5f9f7f4928b1bdfd3
#
_cell.length_a   1.000
_cell.length_b   1.000
_cell.length_c   1.000
_cell.angle_alpha   90.00
_cell.angle_beta   90.00
_cell.angle_gamma   90.00
#
_symmetry.space_group_name_H-M   'P 1'
#
loop_
_entity.id
_entity.type
_entity.pdbx_description
1 polymer ?
#
loop_
_entity_poly.entity_id
_entity_poly.type
_entity_poly.pdbx_seq_one_letter_code
_entity_poly.pdbx_strand_id
1 'polypeptide(L)'
;MRTGHRSRAVAAGFLLPALVLLGALVVYPIGYSVQRSLFDRSGGTFVGLDNYLALVTDDSLRTAVRNNVIWLVFAPAVATALGLVFAVLTERVRWGTAFKLVVFMPMAISMLASGIIFRLVYEQDPDRGIANAVWVGVHDTFAESSGFPRARPLPVHPLKAAGGGAFVTKEPVRAGEPVRLPLIGVAPGQMPEEARPARAPEAAPGTVTGTAWLDFTRGGGGRPNAVDGTELGLAGLRIEAVRDGKVVAATTAKADGTFALPADRADGAVLRLPASNFREQYNGVEWLGPTLVTPAVIGAYVWMWAGFAMVLIGAGLAAVPRELLEAARVDGANEWQVFRRITVPLLAPVLAVVLVTLMINVLKVFDLVFVIAPGSAQDDANVLALQLYRSSFGTDADLGVGSAIAVLLLLLVVPVMVLNVRRLRREARR
;
A
#
# COMPACT_ATOMS: atom_id res chain seq x y z
N MET A 1 19.46 -12.53 65.42
CA MET A 1 19.39 -11.34 64.52
C MET A 1 20.57 -11.11 63.58
N ARG A 2 21.63 -11.92 63.53
CA ARG A 2 22.86 -11.74 62.70
C ARG A 2 22.77 -12.42 61.29
N THR A 3 21.83 -13.26 60.99
CA THR A 3 21.74 -13.98 59.71
C THR A 3 21.19 -13.14 58.54
N GLY A 4 20.34 -12.15 58.83
CA GLY A 4 19.75 -11.29 57.79
C GLY A 4 20.71 -10.27 57.12
N HIS A 5 21.78 -9.86 57.82
CA HIS A 5 22.76 -8.91 57.26
C HIS A 5 23.74 -9.60 56.33
N ARG A 6 24.22 -10.80 56.62
CA ARG A 6 25.11 -11.60 55.76
C ARG A 6 24.41 -12.00 54.45
N SER A 7 23.14 -12.40 54.48
CA SER A 7 22.38 -12.76 53.29
C SER A 7 22.16 -11.54 52.37
N ARG A 8 21.92 -10.36 52.94
CA ARG A 8 21.78 -9.10 52.16
C ARG A 8 23.12 -8.65 51.51
N ALA A 9 24.24 -8.77 52.22
CA ALA A 9 25.56 -8.44 51.65
C ALA A 9 25.95 -9.40 50.53
N VAL A 10 25.65 -10.70 50.69
CA VAL A 10 25.90 -11.70 49.63
C VAL A 10 25.02 -11.43 48.44
N ALA A 11 23.72 -11.17 48.65
CA ALA A 11 22.80 -10.82 47.55
C ALA A 11 23.23 -9.51 46.84
N ALA A 12 23.64 -8.50 47.60
CA ALA A 12 24.15 -7.27 47.01
C ALA A 12 25.44 -7.51 46.18
N GLY A 13 26.36 -8.37 46.67
CA GLY A 13 27.58 -8.73 45.94
C GLY A 13 27.27 -9.45 44.60
N PHE A 14 26.28 -10.32 44.56
CA PHE A 14 25.85 -10.98 43.32
C PHE A 14 25.09 -10.04 42.34
N LEU A 15 24.36 -9.06 42.88
CA LEU A 15 23.62 -8.09 42.06
C LEU A 15 24.49 -6.93 41.61
N LEU A 16 25.59 -6.63 42.29
CA LEU A 16 26.44 -5.47 42.01
C LEU A 16 26.89 -5.38 40.54
N PRO A 17 27.44 -6.44 39.90
CA PRO A 17 27.87 -6.36 38.50
C PRO A 17 26.73 -6.01 37.57
N ALA A 18 25.55 -6.61 37.77
CA ALA A 18 24.34 -6.33 36.98
C ALA A 18 23.84 -4.89 37.18
N LEU A 19 23.87 -4.40 38.43
CA LEU A 19 23.48 -3.02 38.75
C LEU A 19 24.46 -1.99 38.21
N VAL A 20 25.76 -2.28 38.22
CA VAL A 20 26.79 -1.41 37.62
C VAL A 20 26.59 -1.33 36.10
N LEU A 21 26.40 -2.46 35.43
CA LEU A 21 26.13 -2.48 34.00
C LEU A 21 24.81 -1.75 33.66
N LEU A 22 23.74 -1.98 34.41
CA LEU A 22 22.48 -1.25 34.26
C LEU A 22 22.68 0.26 34.45
N GLY A 23 23.43 0.66 35.50
CA GLY A 23 23.73 2.05 35.78
C GLY A 23 24.50 2.72 34.62
N ALA A 24 25.57 2.07 34.16
CA ALA A 24 26.44 2.60 33.13
C ALA A 24 25.83 2.60 31.73
N LEU A 25 25.07 1.52 31.36
CA LEU A 25 24.61 1.34 29.99
C LEU A 25 23.14 1.78 29.78
N VAL A 26 22.38 1.96 30.85
CA VAL A 26 20.97 2.34 30.75
C VAL A 26 20.69 3.67 31.48
N VAL A 27 20.98 3.74 32.78
CA VAL A 27 20.63 4.92 33.59
C VAL A 27 21.42 6.14 33.19
N TYR A 28 22.74 5.99 32.99
CA TYR A 28 23.62 7.10 32.59
C TYR A 28 23.26 7.67 31.21
N PRO A 29 23.11 6.86 30.13
CA PRO A 29 22.71 7.40 28.83
C PRO A 29 21.34 8.07 28.85
N ILE A 30 20.35 7.54 29.61
CA ILE A 30 19.06 8.19 29.77
C ILE A 30 19.21 9.54 30.48
N GLY A 31 19.96 9.60 31.59
CA GLY A 31 20.22 10.85 32.32
C GLY A 31 20.95 11.88 31.44
N TYR A 32 21.92 11.43 30.65
CA TYR A 32 22.62 12.27 29.69
C TYR A 32 21.69 12.78 28.59
N SER A 33 20.82 11.95 28.04
CA SER A 33 19.83 12.38 27.05
C SER A 33 18.85 13.41 27.62
N VAL A 34 18.38 13.21 28.85
CA VAL A 34 17.52 14.19 29.52
C VAL A 34 18.26 15.53 29.73
N GLN A 35 19.51 15.49 30.18
CA GLN A 35 20.31 16.70 30.29
C GLN A 35 20.52 17.36 28.94
N ARG A 36 20.93 16.58 27.93
CA ARG A 36 21.25 17.08 26.59
C ARG A 36 20.04 17.70 25.87
N SER A 37 18.84 17.22 26.13
CA SER A 37 17.60 17.76 25.58
C SER A 37 17.25 19.18 26.03
N LEU A 38 17.91 19.68 27.08
CA LEU A 38 17.72 21.03 27.60
C LEU A 38 18.76 22.03 27.05
N PHE A 39 19.67 21.58 26.20
CA PHE A 39 20.71 22.39 25.59
C PHE A 39 20.53 22.51 24.08
N ASP A 40 21.14 23.55 23.49
CA ASP A 40 21.13 23.82 22.06
C ASP A 40 21.81 22.72 21.23
N ARG A 41 21.80 22.87 19.90
CA ARG A 41 22.46 21.97 18.95
C ARG A 41 23.91 21.64 19.31
N SER A 42 24.67 22.63 19.81
CA SER A 42 26.10 22.49 20.18
C SER A 42 26.32 21.86 21.54
N GLY A 43 25.35 21.96 22.46
CA GLY A 43 25.46 21.60 23.86
C GLY A 43 26.08 22.66 24.75
N GLY A 44 26.33 23.85 24.19
CA GLY A 44 26.95 24.96 24.92
C GLY A 44 25.98 25.86 25.63
N THR A 45 24.77 26.05 25.06
CA THR A 45 23.75 27.00 25.56
C THR A 45 22.58 26.26 26.15
N PHE A 46 22.18 26.62 27.36
CA PHE A 46 20.96 26.10 27.98
C PHE A 46 19.72 26.78 27.36
N VAL A 47 18.83 25.99 26.71
CA VAL A 47 17.61 26.45 26.04
C VAL A 47 16.32 25.99 26.74
N GLY A 48 16.44 25.30 27.87
CA GLY A 48 15.28 24.86 28.64
C GLY A 48 14.39 23.89 27.85
N LEU A 49 13.13 24.28 27.62
CA LEU A 49 12.12 23.45 26.94
C LEU A 49 11.96 23.76 25.45
N ASP A 50 12.79 24.62 24.85
CA ASP A 50 12.63 25.04 23.45
C ASP A 50 12.71 23.86 22.47
N ASN A 51 13.58 22.87 22.74
CA ASN A 51 13.65 21.64 21.95
C ASN A 51 12.35 20.82 22.00
N TYR A 52 11.60 20.88 23.11
CA TYR A 52 10.28 20.24 23.22
C TYR A 52 9.19 21.06 22.56
N LEU A 53 9.30 22.38 22.55
CA LEU A 53 8.40 23.25 21.83
C LEU A 53 8.53 23.04 20.32
N ALA A 54 9.75 22.81 19.82
CA ALA A 54 9.99 22.45 18.42
C ALA A 54 9.18 21.22 17.98
N LEU A 55 8.95 20.23 18.86
CA LEU A 55 8.15 19.03 18.54
C LEU A 55 6.70 19.32 18.12
N VAL A 56 6.17 20.48 18.45
CA VAL A 56 4.80 20.90 18.13
C VAL A 56 4.75 22.09 17.17
N THR A 57 5.84 22.80 16.98
CA THR A 57 5.92 23.98 16.10
C THR A 57 6.54 23.69 14.74
N ASP A 58 7.48 22.75 14.66
CA ASP A 58 8.07 22.30 13.41
C ASP A 58 7.17 21.30 12.69
N ASP A 59 6.94 21.51 11.40
CA ASP A 59 6.01 20.71 10.60
C ASP A 59 6.45 19.24 10.45
N SER A 60 7.75 18.96 10.31
CA SER A 60 8.29 17.61 10.18
C SER A 60 8.16 16.85 11.51
N LEU A 61 8.50 17.50 12.61
CA LEU A 61 8.36 16.95 13.96
C LEU A 61 6.90 16.69 14.33
N ARG A 62 6.01 17.63 14.00
CA ARG A 62 4.56 17.47 14.20
C ARG A 62 4.01 16.30 13.39
N THR A 63 4.47 16.13 12.15
CA THR A 63 4.10 14.97 11.31
C THR A 63 4.56 13.67 11.94
N ALA A 64 5.79 13.60 12.45
CA ALA A 64 6.31 12.43 13.14
C ALA A 64 5.50 12.07 14.39
N VAL A 65 5.11 13.07 15.21
CA VAL A 65 4.25 12.87 16.38
C VAL A 65 2.87 12.34 15.96
N ARG A 66 2.22 13.01 14.99
CA ARG A 66 0.92 12.57 14.45
C ARG A 66 0.95 11.14 13.95
N ASN A 67 1.94 10.80 13.14
CA ASN A 67 2.08 9.46 12.60
C ASN A 67 2.33 8.43 13.70
N ASN A 68 3.15 8.75 14.72
CA ASN A 68 3.32 7.85 15.86
C ASN A 68 2.01 7.56 16.60
N VAL A 69 1.12 8.54 16.74
CA VAL A 69 -0.22 8.32 17.32
C VAL A 69 -1.04 7.39 16.42
N ILE A 70 -1.04 7.60 15.12
CA ILE A 70 -1.72 6.74 14.15
C ILE A 70 -1.19 5.30 14.27
N TRP A 71 0.12 5.15 14.26
CA TRP A 71 0.78 3.86 14.41
C TRP A 71 0.41 3.17 15.73
N LEU A 72 0.45 3.90 16.85
CA LEU A 72 0.16 3.37 18.19
C LEU A 72 -1.27 2.86 18.33
N VAL A 73 -2.21 3.50 17.66
CA VAL A 73 -3.63 3.13 17.72
C VAL A 73 -3.94 2.01 16.72
N PHE A 74 -3.56 2.17 15.46
CA PHE A 74 -4.04 1.28 14.39
C PHE A 74 -3.23 0.00 14.26
N ALA A 75 -1.90 0.05 14.25
CA ALA A 75 -1.08 -1.11 13.97
C ALA A 75 -1.24 -2.24 15.02
N PRO A 76 -1.15 -1.98 16.34
CA PRO A 76 -1.39 -3.01 17.35
C PRO A 76 -2.83 -3.50 17.37
N ALA A 77 -3.82 -2.60 17.20
CA ALA A 77 -5.23 -2.98 17.21
C ALA A 77 -5.57 -3.92 16.05
N VAL A 78 -5.15 -3.57 14.83
CA VAL A 78 -5.41 -4.40 13.64
C VAL A 78 -4.65 -5.73 13.72
N ALA A 79 -3.36 -5.72 14.11
CA ALA A 79 -2.59 -6.95 14.27
C ALA A 79 -3.17 -7.88 15.32
N THR A 80 -3.64 -7.33 16.47
CA THR A 80 -4.30 -8.12 17.53
C THR A 80 -5.65 -8.68 17.05
N ALA A 81 -6.45 -7.87 16.36
CA ALA A 81 -7.74 -8.30 15.81
C ALA A 81 -7.58 -9.42 14.77
N LEU A 82 -6.64 -9.26 13.82
CA LEU A 82 -6.33 -10.31 12.85
C LEU A 82 -5.75 -11.56 13.53
N GLY A 83 -4.86 -11.38 14.50
CA GLY A 83 -4.34 -12.49 15.30
C GLY A 83 -5.45 -13.28 16.01
N LEU A 84 -6.44 -12.59 16.58
CA LEU A 84 -7.61 -13.21 17.20
C LEU A 84 -8.44 -13.97 16.16
N VAL A 85 -8.73 -13.38 15.01
CA VAL A 85 -9.47 -14.03 13.93
C VAL A 85 -8.72 -15.29 13.48
N PHE A 86 -7.42 -15.20 13.22
CA PHE A 86 -6.61 -16.34 12.80
C PHE A 86 -6.53 -17.42 13.90
N ALA A 87 -6.40 -17.07 15.18
CA ALA A 87 -6.40 -18.02 16.29
C ALA A 87 -7.69 -18.82 16.33
N VAL A 88 -8.86 -18.15 16.23
CA VAL A 88 -10.17 -18.81 16.27
C VAL A 88 -10.41 -19.68 15.02
N LEU A 89 -10.05 -19.20 13.84
CA LEU A 89 -10.23 -19.95 12.60
C LEU A 89 -9.35 -21.21 12.57
N THR A 90 -8.11 -21.12 13.06
CA THR A 90 -7.18 -22.27 13.04
C THR A 90 -7.54 -23.39 13.99
N GLU A 91 -8.35 -23.16 15.03
CA GLU A 91 -8.86 -24.23 15.90
C GLU A 91 -9.79 -25.21 15.19
N ARG A 92 -10.48 -24.74 14.16
CA ARG A 92 -11.49 -25.51 13.42
C ARG A 92 -10.96 -26.22 12.18
N VAL A 93 -9.71 -25.96 11.79
CA VAL A 93 -9.12 -26.48 10.53
C VAL A 93 -8.23 -27.68 10.82
N ARG A 94 -8.39 -28.76 10.05
CA ARG A 94 -7.55 -30.00 10.16
C ARG A 94 -6.05 -29.72 10.01
N TRP A 95 -5.69 -28.69 9.25
CA TRP A 95 -4.31 -28.29 8.96
C TRP A 95 -3.88 -27.06 9.78
N GLY A 96 -4.53 -26.86 10.94
CA GLY A 96 -4.30 -25.68 11.79
C GLY A 96 -2.84 -25.44 12.16
N THR A 97 -2.05 -26.51 12.40
CA THR A 97 -0.62 -26.38 12.71
C THR A 97 0.17 -25.85 11.52
N ALA A 98 -0.06 -26.38 10.32
CA ALA A 98 0.62 -25.90 9.11
C ALA A 98 0.24 -24.43 8.82
N PHE A 99 -1.03 -24.07 8.95
CA PHE A 99 -1.48 -22.70 8.81
C PHE A 99 -0.83 -21.75 9.83
N LYS A 100 -0.76 -22.16 11.10
CA LYS A 100 -0.08 -21.40 12.17
C LYS A 100 1.39 -21.16 11.83
N LEU A 101 2.10 -22.16 11.30
CA LEU A 101 3.50 -22.02 10.88
C LEU A 101 3.65 -21.02 9.74
N VAL A 102 2.82 -21.10 8.70
CA VAL A 102 2.86 -20.19 7.54
C VAL A 102 2.58 -18.74 7.95
N VAL A 103 1.55 -18.50 8.77
CA VAL A 103 1.18 -17.15 9.21
C VAL A 103 2.20 -16.57 10.22
N PHE A 104 2.90 -17.43 10.96
CA PHE A 104 3.95 -17.02 11.91
C PHE A 104 5.31 -16.75 11.20
N MET A 105 5.55 -17.38 10.04
CA MET A 105 6.83 -17.32 9.34
C MET A 105 7.34 -15.89 9.02
N PRO A 106 6.49 -14.90 8.69
CA PRO A 106 6.94 -13.54 8.47
C PRO A 106 7.73 -12.93 9.62
N MET A 107 7.43 -13.29 10.86
CA MET A 107 8.16 -12.81 12.04
C MET A 107 9.62 -13.28 12.09
N ALA A 108 9.97 -14.38 11.41
CA ALA A 108 11.35 -14.87 11.32
C ALA A 108 12.20 -14.06 10.33
N ILE A 109 11.57 -13.24 9.49
CA ILE A 109 12.24 -12.38 8.52
C ILE A 109 12.68 -11.09 9.22
N SER A 110 13.89 -10.58 8.91
CA SER A 110 14.32 -9.29 9.46
C SER A 110 13.42 -8.15 8.99
N MET A 111 13.24 -7.10 9.80
CA MET A 111 12.45 -5.93 9.42
C MET A 111 12.98 -5.27 8.15
N LEU A 112 14.30 -5.22 7.95
CA LEU A 112 14.93 -4.71 6.75
C LEU A 112 14.53 -5.51 5.50
N ALA A 113 14.61 -6.84 5.56
CA ALA A 113 14.22 -7.70 4.43
C ALA A 113 12.73 -7.60 4.14
N SER A 114 11.89 -7.56 5.18
CA SER A 114 10.46 -7.32 5.03
C SER A 114 10.18 -5.96 4.39
N GLY A 115 10.93 -4.93 4.76
CA GLY A 115 10.85 -3.61 4.14
C GLY A 115 11.13 -3.65 2.63
N ILE A 116 12.19 -4.35 2.21
CA ILE A 116 12.52 -4.53 0.78
C ILE A 116 11.40 -5.29 0.05
N ILE A 117 10.88 -6.37 0.64
CA ILE A 117 9.77 -7.14 0.06
C ILE A 117 8.56 -6.23 -0.16
N PHE A 118 8.15 -5.48 0.86
CA PHE A 118 6.96 -4.62 0.74
C PHE A 118 7.16 -3.42 -0.17
N ARG A 119 8.38 -2.92 -0.30
CA ARG A 119 8.70 -1.90 -1.31
C ARG A 119 8.44 -2.41 -2.72
N LEU A 120 8.80 -3.68 -3.01
CA LEU A 120 8.50 -4.33 -4.28
C LEU A 120 7.01 -4.68 -4.43
N VAL A 121 6.36 -5.14 -3.36
CA VAL A 121 4.90 -5.42 -3.36
C VAL A 121 4.09 -4.17 -3.73
N TYR A 122 4.51 -2.99 -3.24
CA TYR A 122 3.85 -1.71 -3.46
C TYR A 122 4.39 -0.91 -4.67
N GLU A 123 5.23 -1.53 -5.51
CA GLU A 123 5.68 -0.89 -6.77
C GLU A 123 4.47 -0.46 -7.59
N GLN A 124 4.54 0.74 -8.18
CA GLN A 124 3.40 1.33 -8.88
C GLN A 124 3.09 0.62 -10.19
N ASP A 125 4.13 0.13 -10.88
CA ASP A 125 3.99 -0.61 -12.12
C ASP A 125 3.28 -1.97 -11.86
N PRO A 126 2.10 -2.24 -12.44
CA PRO A 126 1.37 -3.50 -12.24
C PRO A 126 2.15 -4.76 -12.68
N ASP A 127 3.10 -4.63 -13.59
CA ASP A 127 3.93 -5.74 -14.06
C ASP A 127 5.02 -6.12 -13.03
N ARG A 128 5.28 -5.25 -12.04
CA ARG A 128 6.31 -5.42 -11.02
C ARG A 128 5.76 -5.48 -9.60
N GLY A 129 4.69 -4.72 -9.33
CA GLY A 129 4.08 -4.58 -8.02
C GLY A 129 2.87 -5.48 -7.83
N ILE A 130 2.97 -6.50 -6.97
CA ILE A 130 1.88 -7.46 -6.71
C ILE A 130 0.59 -6.77 -6.26
N ALA A 131 0.68 -5.73 -5.43
CA ALA A 131 -0.49 -5.00 -4.94
C ALA A 131 -1.27 -4.34 -6.09
N ASN A 132 -0.56 -3.72 -7.04
CA ASN A 132 -1.16 -3.12 -8.21
C ASN A 132 -1.55 -4.15 -9.26
N ALA A 133 -0.81 -5.25 -9.44
CA ALA A 133 -1.23 -6.34 -10.32
C ALA A 133 -2.62 -6.87 -9.94
N VAL A 134 -2.85 -7.12 -8.64
CA VAL A 134 -4.15 -7.56 -8.13
C VAL A 134 -5.21 -6.47 -8.28
N TRP A 135 -4.88 -5.22 -7.90
CA TRP A 135 -5.83 -4.11 -7.91
C TRP A 135 -6.28 -3.75 -9.34
N VAL A 136 -5.34 -3.65 -10.28
CA VAL A 136 -5.62 -3.40 -11.71
C VAL A 136 -6.39 -4.57 -12.32
N GLY A 137 -6.01 -5.82 -12.02
CA GLY A 137 -6.75 -7.00 -12.48
C GLY A 137 -8.22 -7.01 -12.03
N VAL A 138 -8.50 -6.61 -10.78
CA VAL A 138 -9.87 -6.44 -10.29
C VAL A 138 -10.57 -5.28 -10.99
N HIS A 139 -9.90 -4.13 -11.12
CA HIS A 139 -10.45 -2.95 -11.80
C HIS A 139 -10.83 -3.25 -13.25
N ASP A 140 -9.95 -3.92 -14.00
CA ASP A 140 -10.13 -4.21 -15.42
C ASP A 140 -11.22 -5.28 -15.66
N THR A 141 -11.59 -6.04 -14.61
CA THR A 141 -12.76 -6.94 -14.68
C THR A 141 -14.08 -6.15 -14.78
N PHE A 142 -14.11 -4.90 -14.27
CA PHE A 142 -15.31 -4.04 -14.23
C PHE A 142 -15.21 -2.81 -15.12
N ALA A 143 -14.02 -2.47 -15.64
CA ALA A 143 -13.77 -1.34 -16.51
C ALA A 143 -13.19 -1.82 -17.85
N GLU A 144 -13.73 -1.34 -18.97
CA GLU A 144 -13.11 -1.60 -20.28
C GLU A 144 -11.71 -0.93 -20.32
N SER A 145 -10.68 -1.74 -20.48
CA SER A 145 -9.30 -1.25 -20.68
C SER A 145 -9.18 -0.56 -22.03
N SER A 146 -8.47 0.56 -22.08
CA SER A 146 -8.23 1.31 -23.30
C SER A 146 -6.98 0.78 -23.98
N GLY A 147 -7.10 0.39 -25.26
CA GLY A 147 -5.97 -0.13 -26.02
C GLY A 147 -4.96 0.94 -26.47
N PHE A 148 -5.36 2.24 -26.52
CA PHE A 148 -4.57 3.29 -27.19
C PHE A 148 -4.59 4.63 -26.44
N PRO A 149 -4.09 4.72 -25.21
CA PRO A 149 -4.32 5.86 -24.32
C PRO A 149 -3.78 7.21 -24.78
N ARG A 150 -2.79 7.22 -25.67
CA ARG A 150 -2.16 8.46 -26.19
C ARG A 150 -2.36 8.66 -27.68
N ALA A 151 -3.16 7.80 -28.32
CA ALA A 151 -3.44 7.91 -29.74
C ALA A 151 -4.23 9.17 -30.04
N ARG A 152 -3.79 9.90 -31.08
CA ARG A 152 -4.44 11.13 -31.54
C ARG A 152 -4.25 11.29 -33.04
N PRO A 153 -5.19 11.95 -33.73
CA PRO A 153 -4.99 12.31 -35.14
C PRO A 153 -4.05 13.52 -35.28
N LEU A 154 -3.35 13.63 -36.42
CA LEU A 154 -2.72 14.85 -36.84
C LEU A 154 -3.74 15.80 -37.53
N PRO A 155 -3.51 17.11 -37.59
CA PRO A 155 -4.41 18.05 -38.28
C PRO A 155 -4.66 17.71 -39.75
N VAL A 156 -3.69 17.07 -40.42
CA VAL A 156 -3.76 16.60 -41.80
C VAL A 156 -4.66 15.37 -41.98
N HIS A 157 -4.92 14.63 -40.90
CA HIS A 157 -5.75 13.42 -40.94
C HIS A 157 -7.24 13.73 -41.15
N PRO A 158 -8.03 12.78 -41.70
CA PRO A 158 -9.45 12.94 -41.92
C PRO A 158 -10.30 12.89 -40.61
N LEU A 159 -9.66 12.96 -39.47
CA LEU A 159 -10.27 12.94 -38.12
C LEU A 159 -10.18 14.31 -37.46
N LYS A 160 -11.17 14.64 -36.63
CA LYS A 160 -11.21 15.81 -35.74
C LYS A 160 -11.68 15.44 -34.34
N ALA A 161 -11.31 16.22 -33.34
CA ALA A 161 -11.79 16.05 -31.99
C ALA A 161 -13.30 16.34 -31.90
N ALA A 162 -14.03 15.51 -31.15
CA ALA A 162 -15.50 15.58 -30.98
C ALA A 162 -15.91 15.78 -29.53
N GLY A 163 -15.11 16.45 -28.72
CA GLY A 163 -15.38 16.62 -27.29
C GLY A 163 -15.30 15.31 -26.48
N GLY A 164 -15.06 15.42 -25.18
CA GLY A 164 -15.02 14.25 -24.29
C GLY A 164 -13.93 13.21 -24.59
N GLY A 165 -12.90 13.56 -25.39
CA GLY A 165 -11.81 12.64 -25.75
C GLY A 165 -12.12 11.69 -26.92
N ALA A 166 -13.22 11.87 -27.62
CA ALA A 166 -13.55 11.11 -28.83
C ALA A 166 -13.02 11.81 -30.08
N PHE A 167 -12.82 11.07 -31.18
CA PHE A 167 -12.52 11.61 -32.50
C PHE A 167 -13.61 11.19 -33.49
N VAL A 168 -13.87 12.05 -34.49
CA VAL A 168 -14.85 11.76 -35.57
C VAL A 168 -14.25 12.08 -36.92
N THR A 169 -14.75 11.42 -37.98
CA THR A 169 -14.40 11.77 -39.34
C THR A 169 -14.89 13.18 -39.65
N LYS A 170 -14.09 13.94 -40.45
CA LYS A 170 -14.44 15.31 -40.84
C LYS A 170 -15.66 15.33 -41.77
N GLU A 171 -15.82 14.28 -42.56
CA GLU A 171 -16.89 14.11 -43.54
C GLU A 171 -17.66 12.82 -43.28
N PRO A 172 -18.96 12.76 -43.67
CA PRO A 172 -19.74 11.51 -43.65
C PRO A 172 -19.12 10.47 -44.59
N VAL A 173 -19.12 9.20 -44.16
CA VAL A 173 -18.57 8.10 -44.96
C VAL A 173 -19.59 7.59 -45.98
N ARG A 174 -19.09 7.04 -47.10
CA ARG A 174 -19.92 6.48 -48.15
C ARG A 174 -19.59 5.02 -48.43
N ALA A 175 -20.58 4.23 -48.72
CA ALA A 175 -20.42 2.84 -49.12
C ALA A 175 -19.63 2.77 -50.46
N GLY A 176 -18.65 1.88 -50.53
CA GLY A 176 -17.77 1.75 -51.69
C GLY A 176 -16.57 2.70 -51.71
N GLU A 177 -16.49 3.67 -50.77
CA GLU A 177 -15.31 4.51 -50.55
C GLU A 177 -14.54 4.04 -49.34
N PRO A 178 -13.24 3.63 -49.48
CA PRO A 178 -12.47 3.12 -48.35
C PRO A 178 -12.06 4.23 -47.36
N VAL A 179 -12.37 4.05 -46.09
CA VAL A 179 -12.12 5.04 -45.03
C VAL A 179 -10.73 4.87 -44.43
N ARG A 180 -10.05 5.98 -44.18
CA ARG A 180 -8.75 6.04 -43.55
C ARG A 180 -8.86 6.64 -42.16
N LEU A 181 -8.34 5.90 -41.16
CA LEU A 181 -8.35 6.32 -39.76
C LEU A 181 -6.92 6.27 -39.17
N PRO A 182 -6.02 7.16 -39.67
CA PRO A 182 -4.65 7.23 -39.14
C PRO A 182 -4.63 7.88 -37.76
N LEU A 183 -3.83 7.33 -36.86
CA LEU A 183 -3.54 7.89 -35.56
C LEU A 183 -2.03 7.86 -35.30
N ILE A 184 -1.56 8.76 -34.43
CA ILE A 184 -0.18 8.80 -33.95
C ILE A 184 -0.17 8.75 -32.40
N GLY A 185 1.01 8.61 -31.80
CA GLY A 185 1.21 8.78 -30.35
C GLY A 185 1.09 7.50 -29.55
N VAL A 186 1.00 6.34 -30.18
CA VAL A 186 1.12 5.04 -29.54
C VAL A 186 2.59 4.63 -29.47
N ALA A 187 3.10 4.31 -28.27
CA ALA A 187 4.46 3.81 -28.15
C ALA A 187 4.55 2.35 -28.66
N PRO A 188 5.68 1.93 -29.23
CA PRO A 188 5.82 0.56 -29.77
C PRO A 188 5.51 -0.56 -28.76
N GLY A 189 5.82 -0.35 -27.47
CA GLY A 189 5.52 -1.29 -26.38
C GLY A 189 4.06 -1.27 -25.90
N GLN A 190 3.24 -0.35 -26.41
CA GLN A 190 1.81 -0.25 -26.09
C GLN A 190 0.91 -0.81 -27.22
N MET A 191 1.51 -1.28 -28.29
CA MET A 191 0.74 -1.95 -29.36
C MET A 191 0.33 -3.34 -28.88
N PRO A 192 -0.93 -3.76 -29.13
CA PRO A 192 -1.39 -5.12 -28.82
C PRO A 192 -0.48 -6.17 -29.49
N GLU A 193 -0.20 -7.26 -28.81
CA GLU A 193 0.60 -8.37 -29.35
C GLU A 193 0.01 -8.97 -30.64
N GLU A 194 -1.28 -8.85 -30.82
CA GLU A 194 -2.02 -9.28 -32.00
C GLU A 194 -1.85 -8.35 -33.21
N ALA A 195 -1.32 -7.14 -33.03
CA ALA A 195 -1.16 -6.16 -34.09
C ALA A 195 -0.28 -6.72 -35.23
N ARG A 196 -0.74 -6.54 -36.46
CA ARG A 196 -0.06 -6.97 -37.69
C ARG A 196 0.22 -5.74 -38.57
N PRO A 197 1.09 -5.85 -39.56
CA PRO A 197 1.29 -4.78 -40.55
C PRO A 197 -0.05 -4.31 -41.10
N ALA A 198 -0.24 -3.00 -41.13
CA ALA A 198 -1.49 -2.39 -41.57
C ALA A 198 -1.74 -2.72 -43.04
N ARG A 199 -2.98 -3.04 -43.36
CA ARG A 199 -3.39 -3.28 -44.72
C ARG A 199 -4.06 -2.02 -45.28
N ALA A 200 -3.67 -1.64 -46.53
CA ALA A 200 -4.32 -0.53 -47.18
C ALA A 200 -5.83 -0.75 -47.31
N PRO A 201 -6.64 0.29 -47.09
CA PRO A 201 -8.08 0.14 -47.13
C PRO A 201 -8.56 -0.16 -48.55
N GLU A 202 -9.38 -1.17 -48.71
CA GLU A 202 -9.98 -1.60 -49.97
C GLU A 202 -11.49 -1.43 -49.96
N ALA A 203 -12.06 -0.99 -51.06
CA ALA A 203 -13.50 -0.88 -51.21
C ALA A 203 -14.15 -2.28 -51.29
N ALA A 204 -15.30 -2.47 -50.64
CA ALA A 204 -16.11 -3.67 -50.79
C ALA A 204 -17.59 -3.31 -51.00
N PRO A 205 -18.29 -3.97 -51.96
CA PRO A 205 -19.70 -3.69 -52.23
C PRO A 205 -20.59 -3.94 -50.99
N GLY A 206 -21.55 -3.06 -50.74
CA GLY A 206 -22.53 -3.23 -49.66
C GLY A 206 -22.01 -2.98 -48.27
N THR A 207 -20.76 -2.50 -48.15
CA THR A 207 -20.16 -2.22 -46.83
C THR A 207 -19.38 -0.89 -46.89
N VAL A 208 -19.28 -0.23 -45.70
CA VAL A 208 -18.33 0.83 -45.44
C VAL A 208 -17.10 0.16 -44.86
N THR A 209 -16.02 0.14 -45.62
CA THR A 209 -14.75 -0.48 -45.22
C THR A 209 -13.69 0.58 -44.93
N GLY A 210 -12.67 0.23 -44.17
CA GLY A 210 -11.56 1.11 -43.91
C GLY A 210 -10.43 0.45 -43.11
N THR A 211 -9.41 1.23 -42.83
CA THR A 211 -8.27 0.81 -42.02
C THR A 211 -7.96 1.86 -40.95
N ALA A 212 -7.75 1.40 -39.73
CA ALA A 212 -7.25 2.17 -38.60
C ALA A 212 -5.82 1.71 -38.31
N TRP A 213 -4.86 2.64 -38.35
CA TRP A 213 -3.45 2.28 -38.18
C TRP A 213 -2.66 3.34 -37.44
N LEU A 214 -1.49 2.94 -36.93
CA LEU A 214 -0.49 3.84 -36.40
C LEU A 214 0.31 4.45 -37.54
N ASP A 215 0.01 5.71 -37.87
CA ASP A 215 0.66 6.50 -38.96
C ASP A 215 2.03 6.98 -38.48
N PHE A 216 2.94 6.04 -38.30
CA PHE A 216 4.30 6.26 -37.83
C PHE A 216 5.27 5.25 -38.42
N THR A 217 6.11 5.73 -39.32
CA THR A 217 7.18 4.94 -39.96
C THR A 217 8.47 5.05 -39.16
N ARG A 218 8.96 3.90 -38.63
CA ARG A 218 10.21 3.84 -37.88
C ARG A 218 11.38 4.22 -38.75
N GLY A 219 12.16 5.25 -38.38
CA GLY A 219 13.29 5.76 -39.16
C GLY A 219 12.94 6.95 -40.03
N GLY A 220 11.67 7.35 -40.11
CA GLY A 220 11.19 8.47 -40.93
C GLY A 220 10.93 8.08 -42.39
N GLY A 221 10.48 9.05 -43.19
CA GLY A 221 10.22 8.86 -44.65
C GLY A 221 8.82 8.31 -44.96
N GLY A 222 7.96 8.09 -43.98
CA GLY A 222 6.56 7.71 -44.18
C GLY A 222 5.73 8.82 -44.82
N ARG A 223 4.68 8.45 -45.53
CA ARG A 223 3.73 9.36 -46.14
C ARG A 223 2.51 9.55 -45.25
N PRO A 224 2.28 10.74 -44.68
CA PRO A 224 1.11 10.97 -43.85
C PRO A 224 -0.19 10.57 -44.54
N ASN A 225 -1.10 9.94 -43.78
CA ASN A 225 -2.41 9.47 -44.25
C ASN A 225 -2.37 8.40 -45.37
N ALA A 226 -1.23 7.67 -45.49
CA ALA A 226 -1.09 6.51 -46.38
C ALA A 226 -0.48 5.36 -45.57
N VAL A 227 -0.98 4.16 -45.74
CA VAL A 227 -0.42 2.98 -45.06
C VAL A 227 0.92 2.65 -45.72
N ASP A 228 2.00 2.69 -44.93
CA ASP A 228 3.34 2.25 -45.31
C ASP A 228 3.64 0.84 -44.73
N GLY A 229 4.48 0.07 -45.42
CA GLY A 229 4.63 -1.38 -45.18
C GLY A 229 5.14 -1.81 -43.81
N THR A 230 5.61 -0.88 -42.99
CA THR A 230 6.09 -1.14 -41.62
C THR A 230 5.14 -0.65 -40.52
N GLU A 231 4.06 0.01 -40.92
CA GLU A 231 3.08 0.55 -39.99
C GLU A 231 2.13 -0.54 -39.48
N LEU A 232 1.68 -0.43 -38.25
CA LEU A 232 0.87 -1.45 -37.61
C LEU A 232 -0.61 -1.05 -37.56
N GLY A 233 -1.49 -2.02 -37.76
CA GLY A 233 -2.92 -1.88 -37.54
C GLY A 233 -3.26 -1.70 -36.06
N LEU A 234 -4.26 -0.86 -35.78
CA LEU A 234 -4.75 -0.64 -34.41
C LEU A 234 -5.78 -1.72 -34.05
N ALA A 235 -5.30 -2.92 -33.77
CA ALA A 235 -6.11 -4.08 -33.44
C ALA A 235 -7.03 -3.82 -32.24
N GLY A 236 -8.34 -4.14 -32.37
CA GLY A 236 -9.31 -3.94 -31.28
C GLY A 236 -9.83 -2.50 -31.13
N LEU A 237 -9.39 -1.54 -31.94
CA LEU A 237 -9.91 -0.17 -31.93
C LEU A 237 -11.42 -0.18 -32.23
N ARG A 238 -12.23 0.34 -31.31
CA ARG A 238 -13.69 0.44 -31.49
C ARG A 238 -14.04 1.59 -32.41
N ILE A 239 -14.89 1.32 -33.40
CA ILE A 239 -15.35 2.25 -34.42
C ILE A 239 -16.87 2.23 -34.42
N GLU A 240 -17.49 3.40 -34.33
CA GLU A 240 -18.95 3.56 -34.30
C GLU A 240 -19.40 4.44 -35.46
N ALA A 241 -20.44 4.04 -36.18
CA ALA A 241 -21.14 4.91 -37.12
C ALA A 241 -22.22 5.69 -36.36
N VAL A 242 -22.19 7.01 -36.46
CA VAL A 242 -23.11 7.91 -35.75
C VAL A 242 -23.91 8.75 -36.76
N ARG A 243 -25.22 8.75 -36.60
CA ARG A 243 -26.18 9.57 -37.38
C ARG A 243 -27.09 10.27 -36.39
N ASP A 244 -27.27 11.58 -36.51
CA ASP A 244 -28.11 12.40 -35.62
C ASP A 244 -27.82 12.19 -34.11
N GLY A 245 -26.52 12.05 -33.79
CA GLY A 245 -26.03 11.84 -32.41
C GLY A 245 -26.23 10.41 -31.85
N LYS A 246 -26.88 9.50 -32.63
CA LYS A 246 -27.12 8.10 -32.19
C LYS A 246 -26.14 7.15 -32.89
N VAL A 247 -25.66 6.15 -32.18
CA VAL A 247 -24.86 5.05 -32.74
C VAL A 247 -25.80 4.13 -33.53
N VAL A 248 -25.57 4.02 -34.84
CA VAL A 248 -26.38 3.20 -35.75
C VAL A 248 -25.70 1.87 -36.09
N ALA A 249 -24.36 1.80 -36.00
CA ALA A 249 -23.58 0.58 -36.14
C ALA A 249 -22.27 0.72 -35.38
N ALA A 250 -21.67 -0.39 -34.95
CA ALA A 250 -20.35 -0.43 -34.31
C ALA A 250 -19.58 -1.68 -34.76
N THR A 251 -18.26 -1.57 -34.79
CA THR A 251 -17.34 -2.66 -35.09
C THR A 251 -16.01 -2.44 -34.35
N THR A 252 -15.12 -3.43 -34.41
CA THR A 252 -13.71 -3.30 -33.94
C THR A 252 -12.77 -3.57 -35.11
N ALA A 253 -11.65 -2.87 -35.12
CA ALA A 253 -10.61 -3.11 -36.11
C ALA A 253 -9.95 -4.48 -35.87
N LYS A 254 -9.63 -5.18 -36.96
CA LYS A 254 -8.92 -6.45 -36.96
C LYS A 254 -7.43 -6.24 -36.64
N ALA A 255 -6.67 -7.32 -36.53
CA ALA A 255 -5.23 -7.29 -36.27
C ALA A 255 -4.42 -6.41 -37.25
N ASP A 256 -4.82 -6.37 -38.51
CA ASP A 256 -4.23 -5.56 -39.59
C ASP A 256 -4.86 -4.16 -39.69
N GLY A 257 -5.69 -3.77 -38.71
CA GLY A 257 -6.38 -2.48 -38.68
C GLY A 257 -7.61 -2.38 -39.58
N THR A 258 -7.92 -3.38 -40.41
CA THR A 258 -9.11 -3.34 -41.29
C THR A 258 -10.41 -3.48 -40.49
N PHE A 259 -11.45 -2.79 -40.98
CA PHE A 259 -12.78 -2.89 -40.42
C PHE A 259 -13.85 -2.84 -41.50
N ALA A 260 -15.05 -3.31 -41.18
CA ALA A 260 -16.22 -3.24 -42.07
C ALA A 260 -17.47 -2.96 -41.25
N LEU A 261 -18.35 -2.11 -41.80
CA LEU A 261 -19.67 -1.79 -41.26
C LEU A 261 -20.72 -2.02 -42.32
N PRO A 262 -21.91 -2.51 -42.02
CA PRO A 262 -23.01 -2.67 -42.98
C PRO A 262 -23.42 -1.34 -43.62
N ALA A 263 -23.48 -1.27 -44.93
CA ALA A 263 -23.78 -0.02 -45.66
C ALA A 263 -25.21 0.51 -45.37
N ASP A 264 -26.18 -0.39 -45.17
CA ASP A 264 -27.56 -0.04 -44.83
C ASP A 264 -27.67 0.85 -43.60
N ARG A 265 -26.69 0.76 -42.69
CA ARG A 265 -26.66 1.53 -41.45
C ARG A 265 -25.60 2.62 -41.45
N ALA A 266 -24.42 2.38 -42.03
CA ALA A 266 -23.28 3.25 -41.95
C ALA A 266 -23.12 4.25 -43.08
N ASP A 267 -23.79 4.07 -44.24
CA ASP A 267 -23.73 5.00 -45.37
C ASP A 267 -24.29 6.38 -44.97
N GLY A 268 -23.53 7.44 -45.25
CA GLY A 268 -23.87 8.82 -44.87
C GLY A 268 -23.70 9.12 -43.36
N ALA A 269 -23.23 8.18 -42.54
CA ALA A 269 -22.92 8.42 -41.13
C ALA A 269 -21.52 9.02 -40.96
N VAL A 270 -21.27 9.63 -39.82
CA VAL A 270 -19.95 10.03 -39.35
C VAL A 270 -19.36 8.91 -38.53
N LEU A 271 -18.11 8.48 -38.79
CA LEU A 271 -17.47 7.51 -37.97
C LEU A 271 -16.90 8.19 -36.72
N ARG A 272 -17.20 7.61 -35.58
CA ARG A 272 -16.71 8.02 -34.27
C ARG A 272 -15.77 6.96 -33.69
N LEU A 273 -14.62 7.42 -33.24
CA LEU A 273 -13.74 6.67 -32.35
C LEU A 273 -14.05 7.12 -30.92
N PRO A 274 -14.76 6.29 -30.14
CA PRO A 274 -15.21 6.70 -28.81
C PRO A 274 -14.02 6.90 -27.86
N ALA A 275 -14.23 7.75 -26.85
CA ALA A 275 -13.21 8.08 -25.85
C ALA A 275 -12.69 6.86 -25.07
N SER A 276 -13.48 5.78 -25.03
CA SER A 276 -13.06 4.51 -24.43
C SER A 276 -11.80 3.94 -25.08
N ASN A 277 -11.53 4.22 -26.35
CA ASN A 277 -10.29 3.82 -27.02
C ASN A 277 -9.04 4.54 -26.49
N PHE A 278 -9.19 5.71 -25.89
CA PHE A 278 -8.12 6.68 -25.64
C PHE A 278 -7.96 7.02 -24.15
N ARG A 279 -8.71 6.35 -23.26
CA ARG A 279 -8.52 6.53 -21.82
C ARG A 279 -7.14 6.06 -21.43
N GLU A 280 -6.47 6.81 -20.56
CA GLU A 280 -5.21 6.35 -19.99
C GLU A 280 -5.45 5.02 -19.29
N GLN A 281 -4.55 4.08 -19.50
CA GLN A 281 -4.57 2.80 -18.83
C GLN A 281 -4.50 3.05 -17.32
N TYR A 282 -5.38 2.42 -16.56
CA TYR A 282 -5.35 2.57 -15.11
C TYR A 282 -4.09 1.91 -14.56
N ASN A 283 -3.15 2.71 -14.10
CA ASN A 283 -1.86 2.25 -13.60
C ASN A 283 -1.87 1.86 -12.11
N GLY A 284 -3.07 1.64 -11.56
CA GLY A 284 -3.20 1.24 -10.17
C GLY A 284 -3.18 2.41 -9.19
N VAL A 285 -2.88 2.08 -7.93
CA VAL A 285 -2.85 2.99 -6.79
C VAL A 285 -1.39 3.33 -6.45
N GLU A 286 -1.12 4.59 -6.19
CA GLU A 286 0.18 5.04 -5.68
C GLU A 286 0.28 4.73 -4.16
N TRP A 287 0.53 3.44 -3.84
CA TRP A 287 0.59 2.95 -2.46
C TRP A 287 1.63 3.67 -1.60
N LEU A 288 2.75 4.04 -2.21
CA LEU A 288 3.86 4.72 -1.54
C LEU A 288 3.88 6.23 -1.77
N GLY A 289 2.78 6.79 -2.28
CA GLY A 289 2.59 8.24 -2.37
C GLY A 289 2.27 8.87 -1.02
N PRO A 290 2.31 10.21 -0.91
CA PRO A 290 2.19 10.97 0.34
C PRO A 290 0.96 10.59 1.19
N THR A 291 -0.15 10.27 0.55
CA THR A 291 -1.42 9.96 1.23
C THR A 291 -1.48 8.55 1.79
N LEU A 292 -0.91 7.56 1.07
CA LEU A 292 -1.09 6.14 1.39
C LEU A 292 0.16 5.47 1.97
N VAL A 293 1.31 6.14 1.99
CA VAL A 293 2.56 5.55 2.48
C VAL A 293 2.46 5.07 3.93
N THR A 294 1.88 5.86 4.82
CA THR A 294 1.73 5.46 6.24
C THR A 294 0.83 4.23 6.41
N PRO A 295 -0.42 4.16 5.87
CA PRO A 295 -1.22 2.94 5.95
C PRO A 295 -0.60 1.74 5.22
N ALA A 296 0.13 1.94 4.11
CA ALA A 296 0.83 0.86 3.42
C ALA A 296 1.93 0.24 4.30
N VAL A 297 2.76 1.07 4.95
CA VAL A 297 3.79 0.59 5.87
C VAL A 297 3.19 -0.07 7.12
N ILE A 298 2.05 0.44 7.64
CA ILE A 298 1.28 -0.23 8.70
C ILE A 298 0.81 -1.62 8.24
N GLY A 299 0.37 -1.76 6.98
CA GLY A 299 -0.01 -3.05 6.40
C GLY A 299 1.14 -4.06 6.43
N ALA A 300 2.36 -3.65 6.09
CA ALA A 300 3.56 -4.47 6.20
C ALA A 300 3.84 -4.91 7.66
N TYR A 301 3.72 -3.99 8.60
CA TYR A 301 3.86 -4.29 10.03
C TYR A 301 2.81 -5.31 10.48
N VAL A 302 1.55 -5.12 10.12
CA VAL A 302 0.45 -6.03 10.48
C VAL A 302 0.70 -7.43 9.91
N TRP A 303 1.16 -7.54 8.68
CA TRP A 303 1.54 -8.81 8.06
C TRP A 303 2.62 -9.54 8.86
N MET A 304 3.63 -8.83 9.35
CA MET A 304 4.70 -9.42 10.16
C MET A 304 4.22 -9.89 11.55
N TRP A 305 3.37 -9.09 12.20
CA TRP A 305 3.06 -9.27 13.61
C TRP A 305 1.73 -9.97 13.90
N ALA A 306 0.83 -10.09 12.92
CA ALA A 306 -0.45 -10.80 13.10
C ALA A 306 -0.26 -12.28 13.46
N GLY A 307 0.77 -12.94 12.89
CA GLY A 307 1.12 -14.32 13.23
C GLY A 307 1.59 -14.49 14.67
N PHE A 308 2.39 -13.57 15.19
CA PHE A 308 2.78 -13.53 16.59
C PHE A 308 1.56 -13.37 17.51
N ALA A 309 0.69 -12.41 17.19
CA ALA A 309 -0.55 -12.22 17.93
C ALA A 309 -1.41 -13.49 17.91
N MET A 310 -1.57 -14.14 16.74
CA MET A 310 -2.29 -15.40 16.60
C MET A 310 -1.76 -16.50 17.52
N VAL A 311 -0.45 -16.70 17.61
CA VAL A 311 0.15 -17.75 18.43
C VAL A 311 -0.11 -17.50 19.92
N LEU A 312 0.10 -16.27 20.39
CA LEU A 312 -0.14 -15.92 21.80
C LEU A 312 -1.62 -16.02 22.18
N ILE A 313 -2.51 -15.51 21.31
CA ILE A 313 -3.96 -15.59 21.51
C ILE A 313 -4.43 -17.04 21.46
N GLY A 314 -3.89 -17.84 20.52
CA GLY A 314 -4.20 -19.27 20.41
C GLY A 314 -3.80 -20.08 21.65
N ALA A 315 -2.66 -19.75 22.27
CA ALA A 315 -2.28 -20.34 23.56
C ALA A 315 -3.28 -19.99 24.69
N GLY A 316 -3.75 -18.73 24.72
CA GLY A 316 -4.80 -18.30 25.64
C GLY A 316 -6.13 -18.98 25.35
N LEU A 317 -6.49 -19.17 24.09
CA LEU A 317 -7.73 -19.82 23.67
C LEU A 317 -7.76 -21.30 24.08
N ALA A 318 -6.63 -22.00 23.96
CA ALA A 318 -6.49 -23.37 24.41
C ALA A 318 -6.69 -23.57 25.96
N ALA A 319 -6.53 -22.50 26.72
CA ALA A 319 -6.76 -22.49 28.17
C ALA A 319 -8.23 -22.23 28.55
N VAL A 320 -9.11 -21.87 27.61
CA VAL A 320 -10.53 -21.65 27.86
C VAL A 320 -11.23 -22.99 28.11
N PRO A 321 -11.97 -23.19 29.28
CA PRO A 321 -12.69 -24.41 29.57
C PRO A 321 -13.76 -24.69 28.51
N ARG A 322 -13.73 -25.88 27.92
CA ARG A 322 -14.69 -26.28 26.88
C ARG A 322 -16.11 -26.38 27.38
N GLU A 323 -16.25 -26.76 28.64
CA GLU A 323 -17.56 -26.90 29.31
C GLU A 323 -18.36 -25.59 29.30
N LEU A 324 -17.70 -24.44 29.41
CA LEU A 324 -18.36 -23.13 29.33
C LEU A 324 -18.92 -22.84 27.94
N LEU A 325 -18.18 -23.27 26.89
CA LEU A 325 -18.60 -23.08 25.50
C LEU A 325 -19.76 -24.02 25.15
N GLU A 326 -19.70 -25.26 25.63
CA GLU A 326 -20.76 -26.28 25.44
C GLU A 326 -22.05 -25.91 26.18
N ALA A 327 -21.95 -25.50 27.44
CA ALA A 327 -23.10 -25.06 28.26
C ALA A 327 -23.84 -23.90 27.57
N ALA A 328 -23.09 -22.89 27.08
CA ALA A 328 -23.70 -21.76 26.36
C ALA A 328 -24.43 -22.19 25.08
N ARG A 329 -23.90 -23.19 24.35
CA ARG A 329 -24.59 -23.73 23.17
C ARG A 329 -25.86 -24.50 23.55
N VAL A 330 -25.84 -25.23 24.64
CA VAL A 330 -27.06 -25.94 25.18
C VAL A 330 -28.10 -24.90 25.58
N ASP A 331 -27.70 -23.76 26.15
CA ASP A 331 -28.59 -22.62 26.46
C ASP A 331 -29.09 -21.85 25.23
N GLY A 332 -28.77 -22.32 24.02
CA GLY A 332 -29.26 -21.74 22.75
C GLY A 332 -28.44 -20.55 22.23
N ALA A 333 -27.24 -20.28 22.75
CA ALA A 333 -26.38 -19.24 22.24
C ALA A 333 -25.77 -19.65 20.87
N ASN A 334 -25.85 -18.75 19.89
CA ASN A 334 -25.17 -18.94 18.60
C ASN A 334 -23.66 -18.71 18.73
N GLU A 335 -22.87 -19.14 17.73
CA GLU A 335 -21.42 -19.05 17.75
C GLU A 335 -20.89 -17.63 17.95
N TRP A 336 -21.57 -16.60 17.39
CA TRP A 336 -21.21 -15.20 17.57
C TRP A 336 -21.45 -14.72 19.01
N GLN A 337 -22.53 -15.18 19.64
CA GLN A 337 -22.82 -14.87 21.05
C GLN A 337 -21.81 -15.53 21.96
N VAL A 338 -21.45 -16.81 21.74
CA VAL A 338 -20.41 -17.53 22.48
C VAL A 338 -19.07 -16.79 22.32
N PHE A 339 -18.69 -16.44 21.10
CA PHE A 339 -17.46 -15.70 20.83
C PHE A 339 -17.43 -14.36 21.56
N ARG A 340 -18.44 -13.51 21.38
CA ARG A 340 -18.44 -12.15 21.93
C ARG A 340 -18.64 -12.09 23.43
N ARG A 341 -19.47 -12.98 24.02
CA ARG A 341 -19.86 -12.91 25.44
C ARG A 341 -19.05 -13.82 26.35
N ILE A 342 -18.38 -14.83 25.79
CA ILE A 342 -17.62 -15.81 26.60
C ILE A 342 -16.15 -15.80 26.17
N THR A 343 -15.85 -16.11 24.90
CA THR A 343 -14.47 -16.27 24.42
C THR A 343 -13.67 -14.97 24.55
N VAL A 344 -14.15 -13.86 23.98
CA VAL A 344 -13.43 -12.58 24.01
C VAL A 344 -13.24 -12.04 25.44
N PRO A 345 -14.23 -12.05 26.34
CA PRO A 345 -14.00 -11.63 27.72
C PRO A 345 -13.01 -12.52 28.50
N LEU A 346 -13.01 -13.81 28.27
CA LEU A 346 -12.05 -14.74 28.92
C LEU A 346 -10.63 -14.54 28.35
N LEU A 347 -10.51 -14.16 27.07
CA LEU A 347 -9.24 -13.83 26.42
C LEU A 347 -8.76 -12.40 26.70
N ALA A 348 -9.58 -11.54 27.31
CA ALA A 348 -9.24 -10.13 27.49
C ALA A 348 -7.88 -9.89 28.19
N PRO A 349 -7.43 -10.68 29.15
CA PRO A 349 -6.09 -10.56 29.73
C PRO A 349 -4.99 -10.81 28.69
N VAL A 350 -5.12 -11.87 27.89
CA VAL A 350 -4.16 -12.24 26.85
C VAL A 350 -4.14 -11.21 25.73
N LEU A 351 -5.32 -10.78 25.27
CA LEU A 351 -5.44 -9.71 24.25
C LEU A 351 -4.76 -8.42 24.71
N ALA A 352 -4.92 -8.08 26.00
CA ALA A 352 -4.27 -6.89 26.54
C ALA A 352 -2.74 -7.01 26.57
N VAL A 353 -2.19 -8.18 26.91
CA VAL A 353 -0.74 -8.43 26.88
C VAL A 353 -0.21 -8.32 25.45
N VAL A 354 -0.88 -8.95 24.49
CA VAL A 354 -0.53 -8.87 23.06
C VAL A 354 -0.55 -7.41 22.58
N LEU A 355 -1.64 -6.69 22.85
CA LEU A 355 -1.80 -5.30 22.44
C LEU A 355 -0.68 -4.42 22.99
N VAL A 356 -0.39 -4.52 24.30
CA VAL A 356 0.66 -3.72 24.95
C VAL A 356 2.04 -4.08 24.39
N THR A 357 2.32 -5.35 24.15
CA THR A 357 3.59 -5.79 23.54
C THR A 357 3.75 -5.17 22.16
N LEU A 358 2.72 -5.20 21.33
CA LEU A 358 2.75 -4.59 19.99
C LEU A 358 2.83 -3.05 20.07
N MET A 359 2.17 -2.39 21.03
CA MET A 359 2.31 -0.95 21.25
C MET A 359 3.74 -0.55 21.55
N ILE A 360 4.44 -1.30 22.43
CA ILE A 360 5.85 -1.04 22.74
C ILE A 360 6.74 -1.24 21.49
N ASN A 361 6.43 -2.25 20.67
CA ASN A 361 7.17 -2.49 19.42
C ASN A 361 6.97 -1.37 18.39
N VAL A 362 5.74 -0.87 18.26
CA VAL A 362 5.40 0.21 17.33
C VAL A 362 6.13 1.52 17.67
N LEU A 363 6.32 1.84 18.94
CA LEU A 363 7.07 3.03 19.36
C LEU A 363 8.54 3.03 18.90
N LYS A 364 9.07 1.85 18.56
CA LYS A 364 10.44 1.66 18.06
C LYS A 364 10.50 1.47 16.53
N VAL A 365 9.37 1.60 15.82
CA VAL A 365 9.34 1.38 14.37
C VAL A 365 10.23 2.42 13.68
N PHE A 366 11.26 1.92 13.00
CA PHE A 366 12.22 2.70 12.24
C PHE A 366 12.47 2.03 10.88
N ASP A 367 12.96 0.79 10.90
CA ASP A 367 13.44 0.07 9.71
C ASP A 367 12.38 -0.01 8.60
N LEU A 368 11.14 -0.35 8.94
CA LEU A 368 10.06 -0.47 7.95
C LEU A 368 9.78 0.87 7.27
N VAL A 369 9.69 1.96 8.04
CA VAL A 369 9.43 3.29 7.47
C VAL A 369 10.61 3.74 6.63
N PHE A 370 11.83 3.57 7.13
CA PHE A 370 13.06 3.98 6.44
C PHE A 370 13.25 3.26 5.10
N VAL A 371 12.90 1.97 5.02
CA VAL A 371 13.15 1.14 3.82
C VAL A 371 11.99 1.20 2.83
N ILE A 372 10.75 1.16 3.30
CA ILE A 372 9.57 1.11 2.42
C ILE A 372 9.26 2.48 1.82
N ALA A 373 9.28 3.55 2.63
CA ALA A 373 8.92 4.87 2.16
C ALA A 373 9.99 5.41 1.19
N PRO A 374 9.62 5.77 -0.06
CA PRO A 374 10.53 6.40 -1.00
C PRO A 374 10.91 7.80 -0.50
N GLY A 375 12.08 8.32 -0.93
CA GLY A 375 12.56 9.63 -0.51
C GLY A 375 11.55 10.77 -0.73
N SER A 376 10.72 10.67 -1.77
CA SER A 376 9.66 11.65 -2.09
C SER A 376 8.49 11.67 -1.10
N ALA A 377 8.24 10.57 -0.37
CA ALA A 377 7.14 10.44 0.59
C ALA A 377 7.63 10.09 2.00
N GLN A 378 8.94 10.12 2.23
CA GLN A 378 9.51 9.74 3.52
C GLN A 378 9.19 10.75 4.63
N ASP A 379 8.98 12.02 4.26
CA ASP A 379 8.56 13.06 5.21
C ASP A 379 7.11 12.87 5.63
N ASP A 380 6.24 12.43 4.73
CA ASP A 380 4.83 12.12 5.03
C ASP A 380 4.69 10.86 5.90
N ALA A 381 5.58 9.90 5.73
CA ALA A 381 5.67 8.68 6.52
C ALA A 381 6.46 8.83 7.82
N ASN A 382 7.05 10.00 8.07
CA ASN A 382 7.98 10.21 9.18
C ASN A 382 7.39 9.80 10.53
N VAL A 383 8.22 9.14 11.35
CA VAL A 383 7.90 8.70 12.71
C VAL A 383 8.99 9.16 13.67
N LEU A 384 8.69 9.20 14.97
CA LEU A 384 9.62 9.73 15.98
C LEU A 384 10.97 9.02 15.99
N ALA A 385 11.02 7.70 15.77
CA ALA A 385 12.27 6.96 15.71
C ALA A 385 13.11 7.30 14.47
N LEU A 386 12.46 7.55 13.31
CA LEU A 386 13.13 8.01 12.10
C LEU A 386 13.60 9.46 12.27
N GLN A 387 12.79 10.30 12.86
CA GLN A 387 13.14 11.68 13.12
C GLN A 387 14.29 11.80 14.14
N LEU A 388 14.28 10.97 15.19
CA LEU A 388 15.41 10.85 16.12
C LEU A 388 16.73 10.53 15.38
N TYR A 389 16.68 9.57 14.46
CA TYR A 389 17.85 9.22 13.65
C TYR A 389 18.31 10.40 12.79
N ARG A 390 17.40 11.07 12.09
CA ARG A 390 17.70 12.23 11.24
C ARG A 390 18.27 13.39 12.05
N SER A 391 17.67 13.70 13.20
CA SER A 391 18.13 14.80 14.07
C SER A 391 19.44 14.48 14.77
N SER A 392 19.79 13.20 14.97
CA SER A 392 21.04 12.84 15.67
C SER A 392 22.20 12.56 14.74
N PHE A 393 21.95 12.03 13.53
CA PHE A 393 22.96 11.50 12.61
C PHE A 393 22.85 12.06 11.18
N GLY A 394 21.85 12.91 10.89
CA GLY A 394 21.67 13.54 9.58
C GLY A 394 22.71 14.63 9.31
N THR A 395 22.70 15.16 8.09
CA THR A 395 23.61 16.22 7.64
C THR A 395 23.53 17.47 8.52
N ASP A 396 22.31 17.79 8.98
CA ASP A 396 22.00 18.93 9.85
C ASP A 396 21.69 18.48 11.28
N ALA A 397 22.49 17.54 11.81
CA ALA A 397 22.24 16.96 13.11
C ALA A 397 22.07 18.02 14.21
N ASP A 398 21.00 17.91 14.99
CA ASP A 398 20.70 18.67 16.19
C ASP A 398 20.52 17.69 17.37
N LEU A 399 21.58 17.55 18.17
CA LEU A 399 21.59 16.63 19.30
C LEU A 399 20.65 17.07 20.43
N GLY A 400 20.33 18.37 20.53
CA GLY A 400 19.34 18.88 21.50
C GLY A 400 17.93 18.36 21.17
N VAL A 401 17.49 18.59 19.92
CA VAL A 401 16.20 18.11 19.41
C VAL A 401 16.18 16.57 19.39
N GLY A 402 17.24 15.90 18.89
CA GLY A 402 17.32 14.44 18.91
C GLY A 402 17.17 13.85 20.32
N SER A 403 17.82 14.46 21.31
CA SER A 403 17.67 14.06 22.71
C SER A 403 16.28 14.31 23.27
N ALA A 404 15.61 15.41 22.88
CA ALA A 404 14.23 15.68 23.27
C ALA A 404 13.25 14.63 22.68
N ILE A 405 13.47 14.21 21.43
CA ILE A 405 12.67 13.12 20.83
C ILE A 405 12.91 11.80 21.56
N ALA A 406 14.16 11.47 21.93
CA ALA A 406 14.48 10.26 22.70
C ALA A 406 13.78 10.24 24.06
N VAL A 407 13.78 11.38 24.77
CA VAL A 407 13.06 11.54 26.04
C VAL A 407 11.55 11.42 25.84
N LEU A 408 10.99 12.02 24.80
CA LEU A 408 9.56 11.89 24.47
C LEU A 408 9.19 10.43 24.21
N LEU A 409 9.97 9.69 23.42
CA LEU A 409 9.74 8.25 23.18
C LEU A 409 9.78 7.46 24.49
N LEU A 410 10.73 7.74 25.36
CA LEU A 410 10.79 7.13 26.68
C LEU A 410 9.54 7.43 27.51
N LEU A 411 9.09 8.69 27.54
CA LEU A 411 7.90 9.11 28.24
C LEU A 411 6.62 8.47 27.69
N LEU A 412 6.56 8.17 26.40
CA LEU A 412 5.43 7.45 25.78
C LEU A 412 5.41 5.95 26.17
N VAL A 413 6.59 5.33 26.35
CA VAL A 413 6.69 3.92 26.73
C VAL A 413 6.32 3.71 28.22
N VAL A 414 6.72 4.61 29.11
CA VAL A 414 6.53 4.47 30.56
C VAL A 414 5.05 4.28 30.96
N PRO A 415 4.08 5.08 30.53
CA PRO A 415 2.67 4.88 30.85
C PRO A 415 2.14 3.52 30.39
N VAL A 416 2.51 3.08 29.19
CA VAL A 416 2.12 1.78 28.64
C VAL A 416 2.64 0.64 29.52
N MET A 417 3.91 0.72 29.92
CA MET A 417 4.54 -0.26 30.82
C MET A 417 3.92 -0.26 32.22
N VAL A 418 3.65 0.92 32.79
CA VAL A 418 3.01 1.06 34.11
C VAL A 418 1.59 0.47 34.10
N LEU A 419 0.82 0.71 33.05
CA LEU A 419 -0.50 0.12 32.89
C LEU A 419 -0.44 -1.41 32.83
N ASN A 420 0.53 -1.97 32.11
CA ASN A 420 0.75 -3.40 32.01
C ASN A 420 1.11 -4.01 33.37
N VAL A 421 2.08 -3.44 34.09
CA VAL A 421 2.51 -3.92 35.42
C VAL A 421 1.35 -3.83 36.42
N ARG A 422 0.57 -2.74 36.39
CA ARG A 422 -0.60 -2.60 37.27
C ARG A 422 -1.66 -3.68 37.03
N ARG A 423 -1.90 -4.01 35.76
CA ARG A 423 -2.83 -5.09 35.37
C ARG A 423 -2.34 -6.46 35.87
N LEU A 424 -1.10 -6.82 35.54
CA LEU A 424 -0.48 -8.08 35.98
C LEU A 424 -0.52 -8.24 37.51
N ARG A 425 -0.27 -7.16 38.26
CA ARG A 425 -0.37 -7.20 39.76
C ARG A 425 -1.80 -7.38 40.26
N ARG A 426 -2.81 -6.90 39.52
CA ARG A 426 -4.24 -7.12 39.90
C ARG A 426 -4.66 -8.55 39.62
N GLU A 427 -4.18 -9.15 38.53
CA GLU A 427 -4.46 -10.56 38.19
C GLU A 427 -3.79 -11.55 39.15
N ALA A 428 -2.55 -11.28 39.55
CA ALA A 428 -1.81 -12.10 40.54
C ALA A 428 -2.40 -12.03 41.95
N ARG A 429 -3.32 -11.10 42.24
CA ARG A 429 -4.00 -10.96 43.52
C ARG A 429 -5.42 -11.56 43.57
N ARG A 430 -5.92 -12.01 42.44
CA ARG A 430 -7.17 -12.77 42.28
C ARG A 430 -6.87 -14.25 42.15
#